data_c6371d7af2e8e05746eda7411827afee
#
_entry.id   c6371d7af2e8e05746eda7411827afee
#
_cell.length_a   1.000
_cell.length_b   1.000
_cell.length_c   1.000
_cell.angle_alpha   90.00
_cell.angle_beta   90.00
_cell.angle_gamma   90.00
#
_symmetry.space_group_name_H-M   'P 1'
#
loop_
_entity.id
_entity.type
_entity.pdbx_description
1 polymer ?
#
loop_
_entity_poly.entity_id
_entity_poly.type
_entity_poly.pdbx_seq_one_letter_code
_entity_poly.pdbx_strand_id
1 'polypeptide(L)'
;MSVPRLAVMPAPDVAPVHRLRRVLVAAGAVFAILFLVGVIPRLVLHRRLRAGADATQNRLPTVSTVSPHRAPEVVEVPLPGSMEAILETGIWARTDGYLNARFVDIGDHVNKGQLLADIDTPEVDQQLMQAIATMTQDKANVVKSEADLMLARTTLQRYVAAGPGTVSKQQIDERTSAVTDAEKVVDAARATVNADDANVRRLLELQSFQKVYAPFDGVITARNVDPGSLISAGSTTGTRELFRLAQVDVLRIFVYVPQSYAPDIKAGQAADVSVRELPGRVFQGTVTRTAGAIDPTSRTLLTEVQVRNPEGVLLSGSYATVRFKVQRADPPLVIPQSALLIDANGVRVALVDADGTLHYRPIQIGRDYGNDAEVLSGLDTTDVLATGLSANIAEGSRVEIAKPANPAAGAAKP
;
A
#
# COMPACT_ATOMS: atom_id res chain seq x y z
N MET A 1 -96.97 62.25 -80.18
CA MET A 1 -97.55 61.51 -81.34
C MET A 1 -97.02 60.10 -81.27
N SER A 2 -97.84 59.16 -81.34
CA SER A 2 -97.64 57.71 -81.54
C SER A 2 -97.10 56.85 -80.40
N VAL A 3 -98.07 56.15 -79.88
CA VAL A 3 -97.88 54.95 -78.98
C VAL A 3 -97.57 53.74 -79.84
N PRO A 4 -96.83 52.85 -79.44
CA PRO A 4 -97.03 51.44 -79.76
C PRO A 4 -97.10 50.49 -78.56
N ARG A 5 -97.86 49.62 -78.68
CA ARG A 5 -98.45 48.40 -78.12
C ARG A 5 -97.50 47.51 -77.31
N LEU A 6 -98.08 47.08 -76.18
CA LEU A 6 -97.62 45.90 -75.40
C LEU A 6 -97.63 44.59 -76.15
N ALA A 7 -96.61 43.78 -76.04
CA ALA A 7 -96.61 42.38 -76.41
C ALA A 7 -96.63 41.51 -75.12
N VAL A 8 -97.60 40.60 -75.07
CA VAL A 8 -97.85 39.65 -73.97
C VAL A 8 -96.82 38.49 -74.04
N MET A 9 -96.13 38.21 -73.00
CA MET A 9 -95.32 36.99 -72.83
C MET A 9 -96.13 35.85 -72.17
N PRO A 10 -95.97 34.61 -72.61
CA PRO A 10 -96.65 33.46 -72.01
C PRO A 10 -96.01 33.01 -70.69
N ALA A 11 -96.83 32.44 -69.81
CA ALA A 11 -96.48 31.94 -68.47
C ALA A 11 -95.53 30.73 -68.48
N PRO A 12 -94.61 30.61 -67.50
CA PRO A 12 -93.74 29.44 -67.38
C PRO A 12 -94.50 28.24 -66.80
N ASP A 13 -94.16 27.10 -67.32
CA ASP A 13 -94.62 25.74 -66.94
C ASP A 13 -94.17 25.37 -65.53
N VAL A 14 -95.10 24.94 -64.63
CA VAL A 14 -94.83 24.54 -63.24
C VAL A 14 -94.48 23.04 -63.22
N ALA A 15 -93.22 22.72 -63.09
CA ALA A 15 -92.72 21.32 -62.86
C ALA A 15 -93.27 20.74 -61.54
N PRO A 16 -93.57 19.41 -61.46
CA PRO A 16 -94.26 18.81 -60.31
C PRO A 16 -93.37 18.68 -59.08
N VAL A 17 -93.71 19.29 -57.95
CA VAL A 17 -93.08 19.43 -56.65
C VAL A 17 -92.76 18.08 -56.02
N HIS A 18 -93.29 16.97 -56.49
CA HIS A 18 -93.05 15.59 -55.91
C HIS A 18 -91.65 14.99 -56.16
N ARG A 19 -90.91 15.39 -57.19
CA ARG A 19 -89.58 14.92 -57.48
C ARG A 19 -88.54 15.57 -56.56
N LEU A 20 -88.65 16.85 -56.25
CA LEU A 20 -87.75 17.61 -55.39
C LEU A 20 -87.82 17.11 -53.95
N ARG A 21 -89.01 16.75 -53.44
CA ARG A 21 -89.22 16.21 -52.10
C ARG A 21 -88.59 14.82 -51.92
N ARG A 22 -88.63 13.97 -52.98
CA ARG A 22 -87.93 12.66 -52.93
C ARG A 22 -86.40 12.77 -52.94
N VAL A 23 -85.83 13.71 -53.67
CA VAL A 23 -84.41 13.98 -53.76
C VAL A 23 -83.90 14.56 -52.41
N LEU A 24 -84.64 15.47 -51.79
CA LEU A 24 -84.29 16.03 -50.46
C LEU A 24 -84.36 14.96 -49.35
N VAL A 25 -85.35 14.06 -49.39
CA VAL A 25 -85.43 12.93 -48.42
C VAL A 25 -84.29 11.94 -48.63
N ALA A 26 -83.94 11.62 -49.89
CA ALA A 26 -82.83 10.73 -50.21
C ALA A 26 -81.42 11.36 -49.78
N ALA A 27 -81.24 12.67 -50.08
CA ALA A 27 -80.03 13.39 -49.64
C ALA A 27 -79.88 13.47 -48.08
N GLY A 28 -80.99 13.68 -47.36
CA GLY A 28 -81.07 13.67 -45.92
C GLY A 28 -80.75 12.27 -45.33
N ALA A 29 -81.28 11.22 -45.98
CA ALA A 29 -80.93 9.84 -45.54
C ALA A 29 -79.44 9.48 -45.74
N VAL A 30 -78.86 9.88 -46.89
CA VAL A 30 -77.45 9.70 -47.18
C VAL A 30 -76.58 10.47 -46.17
N PHE A 31 -76.95 11.74 -45.87
CA PHE A 31 -76.23 12.53 -44.86
C PHE A 31 -76.34 11.95 -43.45
N ALA A 32 -77.56 11.47 -43.11
CA ALA A 32 -77.73 10.78 -41.81
C ALA A 32 -76.89 9.51 -41.70
N ILE A 33 -76.79 8.70 -42.78
CA ILE A 33 -75.97 7.51 -42.83
C ILE A 33 -74.47 7.87 -42.72
N LEU A 34 -74.01 8.88 -43.48
CA LEU A 34 -72.61 9.35 -43.39
C LEU A 34 -72.28 9.93 -42.02
N PHE A 35 -73.21 10.65 -41.39
CA PHE A 35 -73.08 11.16 -40.05
C PHE A 35 -72.98 10.01 -39.00
N LEU A 36 -73.86 9.04 -39.12
CA LEU A 36 -73.83 7.83 -38.26
C LEU A 36 -72.53 7.01 -38.43
N VAL A 37 -72.11 6.82 -39.69
CA VAL A 37 -70.84 6.08 -39.98
C VAL A 37 -69.62 6.88 -39.53
N GLY A 38 -69.60 8.22 -39.57
CA GLY A 38 -68.50 9.05 -39.15
C GLY A 38 -68.45 9.33 -37.66
N VAL A 39 -69.62 9.49 -37.01
CA VAL A 39 -69.68 9.91 -35.60
C VAL A 39 -69.71 8.73 -34.63
N ILE A 40 -70.41 7.63 -34.96
CA ILE A 40 -70.53 6.47 -34.08
C ILE A 40 -69.14 5.81 -33.79
N PRO A 41 -68.28 5.53 -34.80
CA PRO A 41 -66.99 4.96 -34.55
C PRO A 41 -66.10 5.87 -33.69
N ARG A 42 -66.20 7.19 -33.92
CA ARG A 42 -65.43 8.15 -33.10
C ARG A 42 -65.90 8.18 -31.65
N LEU A 43 -67.17 8.12 -31.38
CA LEU A 43 -67.71 8.06 -30.02
C LEU A 43 -67.41 6.76 -29.35
N VAL A 44 -67.45 5.63 -30.04
CA VAL A 44 -67.05 4.31 -29.50
C VAL A 44 -65.56 4.27 -29.22
N LEU A 45 -64.73 4.82 -30.14
CA LEU A 45 -63.29 4.90 -29.94
C LEU A 45 -62.93 5.79 -28.72
N HIS A 46 -63.59 6.98 -28.62
CA HIS A 46 -63.39 7.85 -27.43
C HIS A 46 -63.82 7.19 -26.11
N ARG A 47 -64.93 6.43 -26.12
CA ARG A 47 -65.34 5.65 -24.91
C ARG A 47 -64.36 4.54 -24.59
N ARG A 48 -63.84 3.80 -25.60
CA ARG A 48 -62.79 2.76 -25.38
C ARG A 48 -61.49 3.35 -24.89
N LEU A 49 -61.06 4.51 -25.44
CA LEU A 49 -59.85 5.21 -25.00
C LEU A 49 -60.01 5.76 -23.57
N ARG A 50 -61.20 6.29 -23.20
CA ARG A 50 -61.46 6.72 -21.84
C ARG A 50 -61.53 5.55 -20.86
N ALA A 51 -62.23 4.47 -21.20
CA ALA A 51 -62.29 3.27 -20.39
C ALA A 51 -60.92 2.59 -20.24
N GLY A 52 -60.03 2.65 -21.27
CA GLY A 52 -58.66 2.23 -21.19
C GLY A 52 -57.78 3.13 -20.30
N ALA A 53 -57.99 4.46 -20.40
CA ALA A 53 -57.30 5.44 -19.56
C ALA A 53 -57.72 5.31 -18.08
N ASP A 54 -59.02 5.19 -17.82
CA ASP A 54 -59.55 4.99 -16.46
C ASP A 54 -59.11 3.63 -15.84
N ALA A 55 -59.01 2.58 -16.65
CA ALA A 55 -58.50 1.26 -16.21
C ALA A 55 -56.98 1.27 -15.93
N THR A 56 -56.23 2.15 -16.61
CA THR A 56 -54.77 2.33 -16.36
C THR A 56 -54.55 3.26 -15.17
N GLN A 57 -55.39 4.28 -14.98
CA GLN A 57 -55.29 5.23 -13.89
C GLN A 57 -55.71 4.66 -12.53
N ASN A 58 -56.59 3.63 -12.52
CA ASN A 58 -57.01 2.92 -11.31
C ASN A 58 -56.16 1.67 -10.98
N ARG A 59 -55.14 1.34 -11.79
CA ARG A 59 -54.20 0.27 -11.38
C ARG A 59 -53.23 0.86 -10.34
N LEU A 60 -53.18 0.22 -9.20
CA LEU A 60 -52.17 0.54 -8.17
C LEU A 60 -50.76 0.40 -8.80
N PRO A 61 -49.89 1.38 -8.64
CA PRO A 61 -48.52 1.25 -9.13
C PRO A 61 -47.85 0.07 -8.45
N THR A 62 -47.28 -0.83 -9.25
CA THR A 62 -46.57 -2.01 -8.74
C THR A 62 -45.13 -1.64 -8.42
N VAL A 63 -44.68 -1.89 -7.23
CA VAL A 63 -43.33 -1.61 -6.75
C VAL A 63 -42.61 -2.86 -6.28
N SER A 64 -41.34 -2.98 -6.55
CA SER A 64 -40.50 -4.00 -5.94
C SER A 64 -40.08 -3.52 -4.56
N THR A 65 -39.97 -4.44 -3.60
CA THR A 65 -39.57 -4.10 -2.23
C THR A 65 -38.25 -4.77 -1.85
N VAL A 66 -37.49 -4.09 -1.00
CA VAL A 66 -36.26 -4.58 -0.40
C VAL A 66 -36.22 -4.17 1.08
N SER A 67 -35.67 -5.03 1.92
CA SER A 67 -35.40 -4.66 3.33
C SER A 67 -33.94 -4.22 3.50
N PRO A 68 -33.68 -3.23 4.34
CA PRO A 68 -32.31 -2.88 4.73
C PRO A 68 -31.62 -4.08 5.34
N HIS A 69 -30.35 -4.24 5.06
CA HIS A 69 -29.54 -5.28 5.69
C HIS A 69 -28.29 -4.67 6.30
N ARG A 70 -27.71 -5.32 7.30
CA ARG A 70 -26.46 -4.84 7.88
C ARG A 70 -25.30 -5.13 6.93
N ALA A 71 -24.40 -4.16 6.81
CA ALA A 71 -23.13 -4.36 6.10
C ALA A 71 -22.33 -5.52 6.72
N PRO A 72 -21.42 -6.16 6.00
CA PRO A 72 -20.55 -7.17 6.57
C PRO A 72 -19.77 -6.63 7.78
N GLU A 73 -19.69 -7.41 8.85
CA GLU A 73 -18.91 -7.08 10.05
C GLU A 73 -17.41 -6.94 9.73
N VAL A 74 -16.93 -7.70 8.76
CA VAL A 74 -15.54 -7.66 8.30
C VAL A 74 -15.48 -7.03 6.92
N VAL A 75 -14.72 -5.96 6.81
CA VAL A 75 -14.47 -5.26 5.54
C VAL A 75 -13.02 -5.44 5.13
N GLU A 76 -12.78 -5.85 3.90
CA GLU A 76 -11.44 -5.89 3.33
C GLU A 76 -11.08 -4.52 2.77
N VAL A 77 -9.98 -3.96 3.28
CA VAL A 77 -9.45 -2.66 2.84
C VAL A 77 -8.15 -2.91 2.07
N PRO A 78 -8.18 -2.85 0.73
CA PRO A 78 -6.98 -2.97 -0.09
C PRO A 78 -6.21 -1.65 -0.09
N LEU A 79 -4.95 -1.68 0.35
CA LEU A 79 -4.06 -0.53 0.38
C LEU A 79 -2.74 -0.85 -0.34
N PRO A 80 -2.18 0.09 -1.10
CA PRO A 80 -0.87 -0.08 -1.70
C PRO A 80 0.23 0.01 -0.64
N GLY A 81 1.29 -0.78 -0.82
CA GLY A 81 2.48 -0.74 0.01
C GLY A 81 3.75 -0.95 -0.79
N SER A 82 4.85 -0.38 -0.32
CA SER A 82 6.20 -0.58 -0.87
C SER A 82 6.86 -1.73 -0.14
N MET A 83 7.37 -2.69 -0.89
CA MET A 83 8.04 -3.87 -0.38
C MET A 83 9.54 -3.64 -0.31
N GLU A 84 10.13 -3.88 0.86
CA GLU A 84 11.56 -3.71 1.09
C GLU A 84 12.14 -4.97 1.76
N ALA A 85 13.45 -5.16 1.57
CA ALA A 85 14.18 -6.18 2.32
C ALA A 85 14.16 -5.87 3.83
N ILE A 86 14.20 -6.91 4.67
CA ILE A 86 14.22 -6.69 6.12
C ILE A 86 15.52 -6.03 6.57
N LEU A 87 16.62 -6.39 5.95
CA LEU A 87 17.92 -5.74 6.08
C LEU A 87 18.49 -5.49 4.69
N GLU A 88 19.03 -4.31 4.47
CA GLU A 88 19.76 -3.97 3.26
C GLU A 88 20.95 -3.09 3.64
N THR A 89 22.13 -3.41 3.12
CA THR A 89 23.33 -2.62 3.37
C THR A 89 24.26 -2.61 2.17
N GLY A 90 24.91 -1.47 1.95
CA GLY A 90 26.08 -1.38 1.08
C GLY A 90 27.30 -1.92 1.80
N ILE A 91 28.10 -2.73 1.12
CA ILE A 91 29.37 -3.27 1.61
C ILE A 91 30.49 -2.41 1.03
N TRP A 92 31.24 -1.77 1.90
CA TRP A 92 32.31 -0.83 1.59
C TRP A 92 33.65 -1.40 1.96
N ALA A 93 34.68 -1.01 1.20
CA ALA A 93 36.07 -1.33 1.58
C ALA A 93 36.48 -0.51 2.83
N ARG A 94 37.27 -1.13 3.70
CA ARG A 94 37.86 -0.51 4.89
C ARG A 94 39.36 -0.23 4.73
N THR A 95 39.91 -0.62 3.60
CA THR A 95 41.32 -0.44 3.24
C THR A 95 41.44 -0.03 1.79
N ASP A 96 42.50 0.74 1.47
CA ASP A 96 42.85 1.11 0.10
C ASP A 96 43.64 -0.02 -0.54
N GLY A 97 43.45 -0.21 -1.87
CA GLY A 97 44.18 -1.27 -2.59
C GLY A 97 43.58 -1.54 -3.95
N TYR A 98 43.92 -2.68 -4.53
CA TYR A 98 43.33 -3.16 -5.79
C TYR A 98 42.51 -4.41 -5.54
N LEU A 99 41.34 -4.52 -6.19
CA LEU A 99 40.56 -5.73 -6.11
C LEU A 99 41.29 -6.87 -6.82
N ASN A 100 41.79 -7.82 -6.07
CA ASN A 100 42.52 -8.99 -6.56
C ASN A 100 41.52 -10.03 -7.13
N ALA A 101 40.53 -10.41 -6.34
CA ALA A 101 39.55 -11.42 -6.71
C ALA A 101 38.18 -11.10 -6.12
N ARG A 102 37.15 -11.57 -6.83
CA ARG A 102 35.74 -11.51 -6.43
C ARG A 102 35.20 -12.94 -6.45
N PHE A 103 34.44 -13.33 -5.44
CA PHE A 103 33.93 -14.69 -5.24
C PHE A 103 32.41 -14.79 -5.39
N VAL A 104 31.73 -13.66 -5.59
CA VAL A 104 30.27 -13.57 -5.70
C VAL A 104 29.85 -12.62 -6.82
N ASP A 105 28.64 -12.81 -7.36
CA ASP A 105 28.04 -11.94 -8.36
C ASP A 105 26.62 -11.55 -8.00
N ILE A 106 26.00 -10.68 -8.80
CA ILE A 106 24.61 -10.25 -8.66
C ILE A 106 23.69 -11.48 -8.71
N GLY A 107 22.79 -11.60 -7.74
CA GLY A 107 21.86 -12.72 -7.59
C GLY A 107 22.36 -13.88 -6.74
N ASP A 108 23.64 -13.88 -6.35
CA ASP A 108 24.20 -14.94 -5.51
C ASP A 108 23.67 -14.85 -4.08
N HIS A 109 23.31 -16.02 -3.53
CA HIS A 109 22.99 -16.18 -2.14
C HIS A 109 24.28 -16.37 -1.34
N VAL A 110 24.43 -15.57 -0.29
CA VAL A 110 25.60 -15.60 0.58
C VAL A 110 25.20 -15.81 2.04
N ASN A 111 26.08 -16.52 2.76
CA ASN A 111 25.91 -16.72 4.19
C ASN A 111 26.74 -15.70 4.97
N LYS A 112 26.32 -15.39 6.19
CA LYS A 112 27.08 -14.55 7.12
C LYS A 112 28.52 -15.08 7.30
N GLY A 113 29.52 -14.20 7.14
CA GLY A 113 30.93 -14.56 7.22
C GLY A 113 31.49 -15.19 5.93
N GLN A 114 30.72 -15.32 4.87
CA GLN A 114 31.21 -15.76 3.56
C GLN A 114 32.12 -14.69 2.93
N LEU A 115 33.24 -15.12 2.36
CA LEU A 115 34.18 -14.24 1.67
C LEU A 115 33.57 -13.78 0.33
N LEU A 116 33.47 -12.48 0.14
CA LEU A 116 32.90 -11.84 -1.02
C LEU A 116 33.98 -11.35 -2.02
N ALA A 117 35.04 -10.78 -1.48
CA ALA A 117 36.13 -10.22 -2.27
C ALA A 117 37.45 -10.24 -1.48
N ASP A 118 38.54 -10.18 -2.24
CA ASP A 118 39.90 -10.08 -1.77
C ASP A 118 40.58 -8.85 -2.37
N ILE A 119 41.09 -7.96 -1.51
CA ILE A 119 41.72 -6.70 -1.86
C ILE A 119 43.23 -6.83 -1.63
N ASP A 120 44.03 -6.61 -2.63
CA ASP A 120 45.48 -6.56 -2.53
C ASP A 120 45.91 -5.21 -1.96
N THR A 121 46.64 -5.23 -0.85
CA THR A 121 47.06 -4.00 -0.15
C THR A 121 48.59 -4.03 0.09
N PRO A 122 49.42 -3.94 -0.94
CA PRO A 122 50.87 -4.09 -0.81
C PRO A 122 51.50 -3.06 0.14
N GLU A 123 50.93 -1.87 0.26
CA GLU A 123 51.41 -0.82 1.14
C GLU A 123 51.23 -1.21 2.61
N VAL A 124 50.08 -1.76 3.00
CA VAL A 124 49.81 -2.22 4.37
C VAL A 124 50.75 -3.39 4.74
N ASP A 125 50.94 -4.32 3.80
CA ASP A 125 51.83 -5.47 3.98
C ASP A 125 53.28 -5.03 4.21
N GLN A 126 53.79 -4.06 3.46
CA GLN A 126 55.14 -3.51 3.64
C GLN A 126 55.25 -2.73 4.98
N GLN A 127 54.25 -1.95 5.35
CA GLN A 127 54.22 -1.26 6.64
C GLN A 127 54.24 -2.25 7.81
N LEU A 128 53.49 -3.36 7.70
CA LEU A 128 53.45 -4.42 8.71
C LEU A 128 54.82 -5.09 8.85
N MET A 129 55.46 -5.46 7.72
CA MET A 129 56.78 -6.05 7.75
C MET A 129 57.83 -5.12 8.42
N GLN A 130 57.78 -3.82 8.09
CA GLN A 130 58.65 -2.82 8.71
C GLN A 130 58.39 -2.70 10.21
N ALA A 131 57.15 -2.65 10.66
CA ALA A 131 56.80 -2.57 12.09
C ALA A 131 57.27 -3.80 12.88
N ILE A 132 57.12 -4.98 12.30
CA ILE A 132 57.64 -6.23 12.90
C ILE A 132 59.17 -6.20 13.01
N ALA A 133 59.87 -5.70 12.01
CA ALA A 133 61.34 -5.55 12.05
C ALA A 133 61.80 -4.57 13.14
N THR A 134 61.11 -3.41 13.25
CA THR A 134 61.38 -2.43 14.33
C THR A 134 61.14 -3.04 15.71
N MET A 135 59.97 -3.68 15.93
CA MET A 135 59.69 -4.36 17.20
C MET A 135 60.76 -5.42 17.56
N THR A 136 61.26 -6.13 16.54
CA THR A 136 62.34 -7.15 16.75
C THR A 136 63.62 -6.50 17.17
N GLN A 137 63.99 -5.36 16.58
CA GLN A 137 65.16 -4.59 16.97
C GLN A 137 65.03 -4.09 18.43
N ASP A 138 63.88 -3.56 18.81
CA ASP A 138 63.64 -3.03 20.15
C ASP A 138 63.55 -4.12 21.21
N LYS A 139 63.08 -5.32 20.88
CA LYS A 139 63.22 -6.52 21.73
C LYS A 139 64.70 -6.85 21.98
N ALA A 140 65.59 -6.75 20.98
CA ALA A 140 67.04 -6.94 21.20
C ALA A 140 67.60 -5.83 22.07
N ASN A 141 67.14 -4.60 22.01
CA ASN A 141 67.53 -3.49 22.90
C ASN A 141 67.12 -3.76 24.37
N VAL A 142 65.93 -4.36 24.59
CA VAL A 142 65.52 -4.81 25.93
C VAL A 142 66.51 -5.84 26.47
N VAL A 143 66.86 -6.88 25.68
CA VAL A 143 67.85 -7.92 26.10
C VAL A 143 69.21 -7.30 26.46
N LYS A 144 69.68 -6.33 25.66
CA LYS A 144 70.92 -5.57 25.95
C LYS A 144 70.79 -4.81 27.27
N SER A 145 69.69 -4.05 27.47
CA SER A 145 69.50 -3.29 28.73
C SER A 145 69.37 -4.18 29.95
N GLU A 146 68.73 -5.36 29.80
CA GLU A 146 68.71 -6.36 30.90
C GLU A 146 70.10 -6.93 31.25
N ALA A 147 70.98 -7.14 30.26
CA ALA A 147 72.34 -7.54 30.45
C ALA A 147 73.12 -6.43 31.16
N ASP A 148 72.97 -5.17 30.80
CA ASP A 148 73.59 -4.00 31.44
C ASP A 148 73.14 -3.88 32.91
N LEU A 149 71.82 -4.05 33.16
CA LEU A 149 71.29 -4.08 34.54
C LEU A 149 71.89 -5.24 35.37
N MET A 150 72.02 -6.43 34.77
CA MET A 150 72.65 -7.58 35.47
C MET A 150 74.08 -7.29 35.83
N LEU A 151 74.85 -6.66 34.94
CA LEU A 151 76.21 -6.20 35.19
C LEU A 151 76.26 -5.18 36.35
N ALA A 152 75.36 -4.17 36.36
CA ALA A 152 75.29 -3.16 37.42
C ALA A 152 74.94 -3.80 38.77
N ARG A 153 73.97 -4.71 38.81
CA ARG A 153 73.63 -5.47 40.06
C ARG A 153 74.77 -6.31 40.55
N THR A 154 75.43 -7.06 39.67
CA THR A 154 76.63 -7.90 40.08
C THR A 154 77.76 -7.04 40.59
N THR A 155 77.99 -5.87 40.02
CA THR A 155 78.99 -4.92 40.43
C THR A 155 78.68 -4.37 41.83
N LEU A 156 77.45 -3.91 42.09
CA LEU A 156 76.98 -3.45 43.39
C LEU A 156 77.18 -4.58 44.46
N GLN A 157 76.78 -5.82 44.16
CA GLN A 157 76.92 -6.95 45.06
C GLN A 157 78.38 -7.18 45.46
N ARG A 158 79.35 -7.05 44.51
CA ARG A 158 80.78 -7.16 44.80
C ARG A 158 81.23 -6.04 45.71
N TYR A 159 80.81 -4.77 45.53
CA TYR A 159 81.16 -3.64 46.37
C TYR A 159 80.60 -3.81 47.78
N VAL A 160 79.36 -4.26 47.94
CA VAL A 160 78.74 -4.52 49.23
C VAL A 160 79.46 -5.69 49.93
N ALA A 161 79.85 -6.72 49.20
CA ALA A 161 80.57 -7.89 49.75
C ALA A 161 82.03 -7.58 50.22
N ALA A 162 82.70 -6.52 49.67
CA ALA A 162 84.03 -6.10 50.04
C ALA A 162 84.15 -5.51 51.48
N GLY A 163 82.98 -5.14 52.04
CA GLY A 163 82.88 -4.76 53.48
C GLY A 163 83.37 -3.32 53.79
N PRO A 164 83.02 -2.87 55.05
CA PRO A 164 83.41 -1.54 55.53
C PRO A 164 84.90 -1.48 55.77
N GLY A 165 85.56 -0.44 55.22
CA GLY A 165 87.01 -0.22 55.28
C GLY A 165 87.71 -0.46 53.94
N THR A 166 87.14 -1.21 53.00
CA THR A 166 87.69 -1.43 51.66
C THR A 166 87.00 -0.52 50.64
N VAL A 167 85.73 -0.18 50.86
CA VAL A 167 84.84 0.64 49.92
C VAL A 167 84.18 1.77 50.73
N SER A 168 84.16 3.00 50.19
CA SER A 168 83.46 4.11 50.83
C SER A 168 81.96 4.01 50.69
N LYS A 169 81.23 4.62 51.65
CA LYS A 169 79.73 4.71 51.53
C LYS A 169 79.29 5.39 50.24
N GLN A 170 79.95 6.47 49.83
CA GLN A 170 79.67 7.19 48.57
C GLN A 170 79.79 6.25 47.39
N GLN A 171 80.79 5.36 47.33
CA GLN A 171 80.92 4.39 46.22
C GLN A 171 79.78 3.39 46.18
N ILE A 172 79.26 2.96 47.34
CA ILE A 172 78.09 2.06 47.40
C ILE A 172 76.84 2.82 46.91
N ASP A 173 76.66 4.05 47.38
CA ASP A 173 75.54 4.89 46.99
C ASP A 173 75.56 5.17 45.47
N GLU A 174 76.71 5.47 44.84
CA GLU A 174 76.92 5.60 43.42
C GLU A 174 76.55 4.33 42.62
N ARG A 175 76.94 3.13 43.13
CA ARG A 175 76.56 1.87 42.48
C ARG A 175 75.11 1.51 42.65
N THR A 176 74.51 1.92 43.75
CA THR A 176 73.04 1.75 43.97
C THR A 176 72.27 2.61 43.01
N SER A 177 72.69 3.88 42.83
CA SER A 177 72.09 4.78 41.82
C SER A 177 72.24 4.23 40.41
N ALA A 178 73.40 3.68 40.04
CA ALA A 178 73.66 3.03 38.75
C ALA A 178 72.70 1.84 38.46
N VAL A 179 72.41 1.04 39.51
CA VAL A 179 71.39 -0.02 39.36
C VAL A 179 70.00 0.54 39.11
N THR A 180 69.65 1.56 39.91
CA THR A 180 68.35 2.22 39.72
C THR A 180 68.21 2.82 38.32
N ASP A 181 69.23 3.49 37.80
CA ASP A 181 69.28 4.07 36.47
C ASP A 181 69.13 2.97 35.39
N ALA A 182 69.85 1.84 35.52
CA ALA A 182 69.73 0.70 34.61
C ALA A 182 68.31 0.06 34.62
N GLU A 183 67.71 -0.02 35.83
CA GLU A 183 66.31 -0.49 35.95
C GLU A 183 65.37 0.43 35.15
N LYS A 184 65.54 1.76 35.25
CA LYS A 184 64.74 2.68 34.51
C LYS A 184 64.92 2.61 32.96
N VAL A 185 66.18 2.31 32.54
CA VAL A 185 66.49 2.05 31.13
C VAL A 185 65.74 0.79 30.62
N VAL A 186 65.72 -0.29 31.42
CA VAL A 186 64.97 -1.51 31.07
C VAL A 186 63.47 -1.21 30.99
N ASP A 187 62.95 -0.48 32.00
CA ASP A 187 61.52 -0.10 32.01
C ASP A 187 61.17 0.71 30.75
N ALA A 188 62.01 1.68 30.36
CA ALA A 188 61.82 2.46 29.16
C ALA A 188 61.89 1.63 27.87
N ALA A 189 62.88 0.74 27.76
CA ALA A 189 63.00 -0.16 26.60
C ALA A 189 61.81 -1.10 26.46
N ARG A 190 61.27 -1.63 27.57
CA ARG A 190 60.03 -2.44 27.57
C ARG A 190 58.82 -1.63 27.16
N ALA A 191 58.70 -0.37 27.59
CA ALA A 191 57.61 0.52 27.18
C ALA A 191 57.63 0.79 25.65
N THR A 192 58.84 0.91 25.05
CA THR A 192 58.99 1.03 23.59
C THR A 192 58.47 -0.22 22.88
N VAL A 193 58.88 -1.41 23.33
CA VAL A 193 58.36 -2.68 22.73
C VAL A 193 56.84 -2.79 22.84
N ASN A 194 56.24 -2.35 23.96
CA ASN A 194 54.80 -2.35 24.10
C ASN A 194 54.12 -1.38 23.11
N ALA A 195 54.73 -0.23 22.83
CA ALA A 195 54.21 0.70 21.81
C ALA A 195 54.30 0.11 20.40
N ASP A 196 55.42 -0.56 20.08
CA ASP A 196 55.58 -1.26 18.78
C ASP A 196 54.58 -2.39 18.62
N ASP A 197 54.35 -3.20 19.68
CA ASP A 197 53.36 -4.26 19.68
C ASP A 197 51.96 -3.72 19.40
N ALA A 198 51.60 -2.58 19.98
CA ALA A 198 50.32 -1.89 19.67
C ALA A 198 50.25 -1.46 18.22
N ASN A 199 51.37 -0.96 17.64
CA ASN A 199 51.42 -0.57 16.21
C ASN A 199 51.31 -1.79 15.28
N VAL A 200 51.99 -2.89 15.59
CA VAL A 200 51.88 -4.17 14.83
C VAL A 200 50.43 -4.66 14.86
N ARG A 201 49.80 -4.67 16.03
CA ARG A 201 48.37 -5.07 16.14
C ARG A 201 47.44 -4.19 15.29
N ARG A 202 47.67 -2.89 15.28
CA ARG A 202 46.91 -1.96 14.42
C ARG A 202 47.07 -2.30 12.94
N LEU A 203 48.26 -2.61 12.49
CA LEU A 203 48.53 -2.95 11.09
C LEU A 203 47.95 -4.33 10.71
N LEU A 204 48.00 -5.31 11.62
CA LEU A 204 47.32 -6.61 11.42
C LEU A 204 45.79 -6.46 11.28
N GLU A 205 45.20 -5.56 12.06
CA GLU A 205 43.79 -5.26 11.93
C GLU A 205 43.48 -4.61 10.56
N LEU A 206 44.31 -3.67 10.10
CA LEU A 206 44.19 -3.11 8.76
C LEU A 206 44.33 -4.17 7.65
N GLN A 207 45.29 -5.08 7.81
CA GLN A 207 45.49 -6.19 6.88
C GLN A 207 44.28 -7.14 6.86
N SER A 208 43.61 -7.34 8.00
CA SER A 208 42.42 -8.19 8.07
C SER A 208 41.30 -7.70 7.15
N PHE A 209 41.24 -6.38 6.86
CA PHE A 209 40.27 -5.76 5.99
C PHE A 209 40.51 -5.98 4.48
N GLN A 210 41.62 -6.65 4.10
CA GLN A 210 41.84 -7.15 2.74
C GLN A 210 40.69 -8.08 2.33
N LYS A 211 40.21 -8.90 3.25
CA LYS A 211 39.12 -9.85 3.02
C LYS A 211 37.77 -9.23 3.40
N VAL A 212 36.92 -9.10 2.40
CA VAL A 212 35.57 -8.55 2.55
C VAL A 212 34.58 -9.69 2.78
N TYR A 213 33.88 -9.67 3.90
CA TYR A 213 32.91 -10.70 4.29
C TYR A 213 31.49 -10.19 4.35
N ALA A 214 30.51 -11.09 4.13
CA ALA A 214 29.09 -10.80 4.30
C ALA A 214 28.75 -10.61 5.79
N PRO A 215 28.08 -9.51 6.18
CA PRO A 215 27.70 -9.25 7.56
C PRO A 215 26.50 -10.07 8.05
N PHE A 216 25.63 -10.52 7.13
CA PHE A 216 24.45 -11.36 7.38
C PHE A 216 24.13 -12.21 6.15
N ASP A 217 23.19 -13.16 6.29
CA ASP A 217 22.71 -14.01 5.20
C ASP A 217 21.82 -13.22 4.26
N GLY A 218 22.01 -13.37 2.94
CA GLY A 218 21.18 -12.61 1.98
C GLY A 218 21.58 -12.84 0.54
N VAL A 219 21.11 -11.95 -0.33
CA VAL A 219 21.37 -11.96 -1.78
C VAL A 219 22.12 -10.70 -2.18
N ILE A 220 23.10 -10.84 -3.06
CA ILE A 220 23.81 -9.70 -3.66
C ILE A 220 22.87 -9.03 -4.69
N THR A 221 22.42 -7.82 -4.37
CA THR A 221 21.49 -7.05 -5.22
C THR A 221 22.21 -6.11 -6.19
N ALA A 222 23.43 -5.68 -5.85
CA ALA A 222 24.26 -4.88 -6.73
C ALA A 222 25.74 -5.22 -6.56
N ARG A 223 26.48 -5.06 -7.66
CA ARG A 223 27.92 -5.18 -7.73
C ARG A 223 28.49 -4.00 -8.50
N ASN A 224 29.40 -3.26 -7.87
CA ASN A 224 29.93 -2.02 -8.44
C ASN A 224 31.45 -2.09 -8.67
N VAL A 225 32.07 -3.28 -8.53
CA VAL A 225 33.51 -3.46 -8.65
C VAL A 225 33.84 -4.71 -9.47
N ASP A 226 34.96 -4.64 -10.17
CA ASP A 226 35.54 -5.73 -10.95
C ASP A 226 37.01 -5.94 -10.56
N PRO A 227 37.57 -7.16 -10.73
CA PRO A 227 39.00 -7.44 -10.49
C PRO A 227 39.88 -6.45 -11.23
N GLY A 228 40.92 -5.94 -10.55
CA GLY A 228 41.79 -4.88 -11.05
C GLY A 228 41.33 -3.45 -10.77
N SER A 229 40.11 -3.25 -10.24
CA SER A 229 39.63 -1.91 -9.85
C SER A 229 40.43 -1.37 -8.69
N LEU A 230 40.77 -0.08 -8.73
CA LEU A 230 41.31 0.66 -7.59
C LEU A 230 40.18 0.85 -6.57
N ILE A 231 40.42 0.46 -5.34
CA ILE A 231 39.50 0.54 -4.21
C ILE A 231 40.01 1.62 -3.24
N SER A 232 39.11 2.50 -2.85
CA SER A 232 39.37 3.50 -1.79
C SER A 232 38.54 3.22 -0.56
N ALA A 233 39.15 3.30 0.62
CA ALA A 233 38.47 3.06 1.90
C ALA A 233 37.45 4.13 2.24
N GLY A 234 36.37 3.69 2.92
CA GLY A 234 35.38 4.60 3.50
C GLY A 234 34.04 4.62 2.75
N SER A 235 33.15 5.50 3.18
CA SER A 235 31.80 5.71 2.64
C SER A 235 31.51 7.17 2.31
N THR A 236 32.57 7.95 2.04
CA THR A 236 32.45 9.39 1.73
C THR A 236 32.21 9.63 0.24
N THR A 237 31.93 10.89 -0.10
CA THR A 237 31.74 11.33 -1.51
C THR A 237 32.98 10.96 -2.34
N GLY A 238 32.83 10.07 -3.34
CA GLY A 238 33.91 9.60 -4.20
C GLY A 238 34.30 8.14 -3.94
N THR A 239 33.90 7.52 -2.82
CA THR A 239 34.07 6.07 -2.62
C THR A 239 32.87 5.33 -3.20
N ARG A 240 33.10 4.13 -3.69
CA ARG A 240 32.07 3.27 -4.28
C ARG A 240 31.79 2.08 -3.37
N GLU A 241 30.50 1.77 -3.11
CA GLU A 241 30.17 0.48 -2.50
C GLU A 241 30.64 -0.65 -3.39
N LEU A 242 31.19 -1.70 -2.79
CA LEU A 242 31.65 -2.88 -3.53
C LEU A 242 30.46 -3.73 -3.96
N PHE A 243 29.60 -4.05 -2.99
CA PHE A 243 28.39 -4.84 -3.16
C PHE A 243 27.24 -4.24 -2.36
N ARG A 244 26.01 -4.57 -2.78
CA ARG A 244 24.82 -4.36 -1.97
C ARG A 244 24.26 -5.72 -1.59
N LEU A 245 24.04 -5.91 -0.31
CA LEU A 245 23.51 -7.15 0.25
C LEU A 245 22.15 -6.88 0.86
N ALA A 246 21.15 -7.70 0.49
CA ALA A 246 19.80 -7.62 1.01
C ALA A 246 19.35 -8.97 1.56
N GLN A 247 18.72 -8.96 2.73
CA GLN A 247 18.07 -10.13 3.31
C GLN A 247 16.63 -10.16 2.82
N VAL A 248 16.28 -11.16 1.98
CA VAL A 248 15.02 -11.24 1.25
C VAL A 248 14.15 -12.44 1.61
N ASP A 249 14.56 -13.26 2.57
CA ASP A 249 13.80 -14.40 3.14
C ASP A 249 12.52 -13.95 3.85
N VAL A 250 12.56 -12.76 4.43
CA VAL A 250 11.43 -12.02 4.97
C VAL A 250 11.45 -10.62 4.37
N LEU A 251 10.33 -10.16 3.85
CA LEU A 251 10.17 -8.81 3.34
C LEU A 251 9.26 -8.01 4.26
N ARG A 252 9.53 -6.72 4.35
CA ARG A 252 8.67 -5.74 5.04
C ARG A 252 7.95 -4.89 4.01
N ILE A 253 6.68 -4.63 4.26
CA ILE A 253 5.83 -3.81 3.40
C ILE A 253 5.39 -2.60 4.20
N PHE A 254 5.75 -1.43 3.74
CA PHE A 254 5.27 -0.18 4.32
C PHE A 254 3.98 0.24 3.66
N VAL A 255 2.92 0.32 4.47
CA VAL A 255 1.59 0.70 4.04
C VAL A 255 1.18 1.96 4.77
N TYR A 256 0.71 2.96 4.03
CA TYR A 256 0.18 4.21 4.56
C TYR A 256 -1.34 4.08 4.73
N VAL A 257 -1.77 3.73 5.94
CA VAL A 257 -3.18 3.49 6.28
C VAL A 257 -3.88 4.83 6.53
N PRO A 258 -4.96 5.16 5.79
CA PRO A 258 -5.74 6.38 6.05
C PRO A 258 -6.26 6.47 7.49
N GLN A 259 -6.33 7.68 8.05
CA GLN A 259 -6.77 7.94 9.42
C GLN A 259 -8.09 7.26 9.77
N SER A 260 -9.02 7.15 8.81
CA SER A 260 -10.34 6.51 9.02
C SER A 260 -10.28 5.02 9.37
N TYR A 261 -9.18 4.33 9.04
CA TYR A 261 -8.95 2.91 9.33
C TYR A 261 -7.88 2.69 10.40
N ALA A 262 -7.16 3.75 10.79
CA ALA A 262 -6.04 3.64 11.71
C ALA A 262 -6.38 3.00 13.07
N PRO A 263 -7.57 3.27 13.70
CA PRO A 263 -7.93 2.65 14.97
C PRO A 263 -8.10 1.12 14.91
N ASP A 264 -8.41 0.60 13.72
CA ASP A 264 -8.73 -0.80 13.50
C ASP A 264 -7.51 -1.65 13.11
N ILE A 265 -6.36 -1.03 12.85
CA ILE A 265 -5.12 -1.71 12.49
C ILE A 265 -4.23 -1.87 13.72
N LYS A 266 -3.97 -3.13 14.07
CA LYS A 266 -3.21 -3.48 15.28
C LYS A 266 -2.05 -4.42 14.96
N ALA A 267 -0.98 -4.31 15.75
CA ALA A 267 0.11 -5.27 15.69
C ALA A 267 -0.40 -6.70 15.97
N GLY A 268 0.13 -7.68 15.23
CA GLY A 268 -0.31 -9.07 15.26
C GLY A 268 -1.47 -9.40 14.31
N GLN A 269 -2.09 -8.40 13.68
CA GLN A 269 -3.18 -8.62 12.73
C GLN A 269 -2.66 -9.26 11.45
N ALA A 270 -3.37 -10.29 10.94
CA ALA A 270 -3.09 -10.88 9.64
C ALA A 270 -3.54 -9.95 8.51
N ALA A 271 -2.79 -9.95 7.43
CA ALA A 271 -3.10 -9.21 6.21
C ALA A 271 -2.77 -10.06 4.99
N ASP A 272 -3.63 -10.01 3.98
CA ASP A 272 -3.43 -10.72 2.73
C ASP A 272 -2.63 -9.82 1.77
N VAL A 273 -1.48 -10.32 1.31
CA VAL A 273 -0.58 -9.60 0.42
C VAL A 273 -0.67 -10.19 -0.98
N SER A 274 -0.88 -9.37 -1.98
CA SER A 274 -0.88 -9.74 -3.38
C SER A 274 -0.01 -8.79 -4.19
N VAL A 275 0.68 -9.32 -5.20
CA VAL A 275 1.47 -8.55 -6.15
C VAL A 275 0.91 -8.75 -7.55
N ARG A 276 0.97 -7.71 -8.37
CA ARG A 276 0.39 -7.72 -9.71
C ARG A 276 1.07 -8.74 -10.64
N GLU A 277 2.36 -8.96 -10.43
CA GLU A 277 3.22 -9.85 -11.22
C GLU A 277 2.90 -11.33 -11.00
N LEU A 278 2.21 -11.67 -9.90
CA LEU A 278 1.82 -13.04 -9.54
C LEU A 278 0.29 -13.13 -9.35
N PRO A 279 -0.50 -13.03 -10.43
CA PRO A 279 -1.95 -13.02 -10.35
C PRO A 279 -2.47 -14.33 -9.75
N GLY A 280 -3.40 -14.22 -8.81
CA GLY A 280 -4.00 -15.38 -8.13
C GLY A 280 -3.19 -15.94 -6.95
N ARG A 281 -1.95 -15.49 -6.72
CA ARG A 281 -1.20 -15.85 -5.51
C ARG A 281 -1.45 -14.82 -4.41
N VAL A 282 -1.78 -15.31 -3.23
CA VAL A 282 -1.94 -14.50 -2.01
C VAL A 282 -0.93 -14.99 -0.98
N PHE A 283 -0.15 -14.07 -0.45
CA PHE A 283 0.84 -14.32 0.59
C PHE A 283 0.30 -13.83 1.92
N GLN A 284 0.52 -14.60 2.98
CA GLN A 284 0.10 -14.21 4.32
C GLN A 284 1.14 -13.30 4.95
N GLY A 285 0.72 -12.07 5.23
CA GLY A 285 1.51 -11.10 5.98
C GLY A 285 0.96 -10.92 7.40
N THR A 286 1.78 -10.34 8.26
CA THR A 286 1.39 -9.97 9.62
C THR A 286 1.82 -8.53 9.88
N VAL A 287 0.93 -7.72 10.43
CA VAL A 287 1.25 -6.39 10.93
C VAL A 287 2.22 -6.54 12.10
N THR A 288 3.45 -6.10 11.94
CA THR A 288 4.46 -6.19 13.01
C THR A 288 4.46 -4.96 13.90
N ARG A 289 4.26 -3.80 13.30
CA ARG A 289 4.23 -2.53 14.03
C ARG A 289 3.49 -1.45 13.26
N THR A 290 3.07 -0.43 13.99
CA THR A 290 2.57 0.84 13.44
C THR A 290 3.39 1.98 14.03
N ALA A 291 3.42 3.12 13.36
CA ALA A 291 4.15 4.31 13.85
C ALA A 291 3.59 4.87 15.17
N GLY A 292 2.37 4.46 15.57
CA GLY A 292 1.72 4.94 16.78
C GLY A 292 1.25 6.40 16.71
N ALA A 293 1.48 7.09 15.59
CA ALA A 293 1.08 8.46 15.34
C ALA A 293 0.66 8.62 13.87
N ILE A 294 -0.30 9.51 13.63
CA ILE A 294 -0.74 9.88 12.29
C ILE A 294 0.15 11.01 11.77
N ASP A 295 0.68 10.83 10.57
CA ASP A 295 1.40 11.89 9.88
C ASP A 295 0.44 13.04 9.56
N PRO A 296 0.70 14.28 10.03
CA PRO A 296 -0.22 15.40 9.86
C PRO A 296 -0.34 15.88 8.40
N THR A 297 0.66 15.60 7.56
CA THR A 297 0.71 16.03 6.17
C THR A 297 -0.12 15.12 5.28
N SER A 298 0.12 13.80 5.39
CA SER A 298 -0.56 12.78 4.58
C SER A 298 -1.86 12.26 5.21
N ARG A 299 -2.11 12.53 6.51
CA ARG A 299 -3.23 11.98 7.28
C ARG A 299 -3.27 10.45 7.25
N THR A 300 -2.11 9.83 7.32
CA THR A 300 -1.97 8.37 7.31
C THR A 300 -1.19 7.85 8.51
N LEU A 301 -1.46 6.60 8.88
CA LEU A 301 -0.69 5.81 9.85
C LEU A 301 0.27 4.91 9.09
N LEU A 302 1.58 5.11 9.25
CA LEU A 302 2.57 4.19 8.69
C LEU A 302 2.49 2.85 9.43
N THR A 303 2.28 1.79 8.66
CA THR A 303 2.13 0.41 9.14
C THR A 303 3.12 -0.50 8.43
N GLU A 304 3.85 -1.29 9.20
CA GLU A 304 4.77 -2.31 8.68
C GLU A 304 4.10 -3.68 8.73
N VAL A 305 4.03 -4.32 7.57
CA VAL A 305 3.57 -5.70 7.41
C VAL A 305 4.74 -6.55 6.97
N GLN A 306 5.01 -7.66 7.68
CA GLN A 306 6.05 -8.60 7.28
C GLN A 306 5.42 -9.80 6.56
N VAL A 307 6.09 -10.23 5.49
CA VAL A 307 5.71 -11.40 4.69
C VAL A 307 6.92 -12.32 4.53
N ARG A 308 6.71 -13.63 4.71
CA ARG A 308 7.74 -14.64 4.46
C ARG A 308 7.89 -14.88 2.97
N ASN A 309 9.12 -15.00 2.52
CA ASN A 309 9.48 -15.19 1.12
C ASN A 309 10.53 -16.32 0.93
N PRO A 310 10.26 -17.54 1.42
CA PRO A 310 11.25 -18.62 1.38
C PRO A 310 11.59 -19.07 -0.05
N GLU A 311 10.69 -18.86 -0.99
CA GLU A 311 10.89 -19.21 -2.42
C GLU A 311 11.61 -18.09 -3.20
N GLY A 312 11.85 -16.91 -2.60
CA GLY A 312 12.48 -15.77 -3.28
C GLY A 312 11.65 -15.16 -4.43
N VAL A 313 10.35 -15.48 -4.52
CA VAL A 313 9.49 -15.02 -5.64
C VAL A 313 9.04 -13.57 -5.50
N LEU A 314 9.02 -13.05 -4.26
CA LEU A 314 8.74 -11.64 -3.99
C LEU A 314 10.05 -10.86 -4.07
N LEU A 315 10.05 -9.80 -4.86
CA LEU A 315 11.24 -8.97 -5.05
C LEU A 315 11.18 -7.70 -4.20
N SER A 316 12.25 -7.41 -3.47
CA SER A 316 12.43 -6.13 -2.80
C SER A 316 12.39 -4.98 -3.82
N GLY A 317 11.80 -3.84 -3.48
CA GLY A 317 11.61 -2.70 -4.37
C GLY A 317 10.31 -2.73 -5.16
N SER A 318 9.54 -3.83 -5.13
CA SER A 318 8.24 -3.92 -5.81
C SER A 318 7.10 -3.34 -4.96
N TYR A 319 5.95 -3.09 -5.63
CA TYR A 319 4.71 -2.69 -4.96
C TYR A 319 3.83 -3.90 -4.70
N ALA A 320 3.18 -3.88 -3.55
CA ALA A 320 2.18 -4.88 -3.18
C ALA A 320 0.85 -4.22 -2.83
N THR A 321 -0.24 -4.97 -3.01
CA THR A 321 -1.54 -4.61 -2.44
C THR A 321 -1.73 -5.42 -1.17
N VAL A 322 -1.88 -4.73 -0.06
CA VAL A 322 -2.13 -5.33 1.27
C VAL A 322 -3.61 -5.16 1.60
N ARG A 323 -4.32 -6.27 1.81
CA ARG A 323 -5.73 -6.28 2.23
C ARG A 323 -5.79 -6.52 3.72
N PHE A 324 -6.25 -5.50 4.44
CA PHE A 324 -6.53 -5.59 5.86
C PHE A 324 -7.98 -6.01 6.10
N LYS A 325 -8.20 -6.94 7.02
CA LYS A 325 -9.55 -7.33 7.48
C LYS A 325 -9.89 -6.49 8.69
N VAL A 326 -10.73 -5.47 8.47
CA VAL A 326 -11.15 -4.52 9.51
C VAL A 326 -12.49 -4.97 10.07
N GLN A 327 -12.58 -5.18 11.37
CA GLN A 327 -13.82 -5.47 12.07
C GLN A 327 -14.56 -4.18 12.39
N ARG A 328 -15.82 -4.06 11.96
CA ARG A 328 -16.69 -2.95 12.35
C ARG A 328 -17.47 -3.32 13.60
N ALA A 329 -17.34 -2.53 14.65
CA ALA A 329 -18.07 -2.74 15.90
C ALA A 329 -19.58 -2.58 15.74
N ASP A 330 -20.02 -1.68 14.87
CA ASP A 330 -21.42 -1.44 14.53
C ASP A 330 -21.58 -1.31 13.01
N PRO A 331 -21.87 -2.44 12.32
CA PRO A 331 -22.06 -2.44 10.88
C PRO A 331 -23.30 -1.61 10.52
N PRO A 332 -23.17 -0.57 9.67
CA PRO A 332 -24.28 0.28 9.28
C PRO A 332 -25.30 -0.50 8.43
N LEU A 333 -26.51 0.05 8.35
CA LEU A 333 -27.51 -0.44 7.41
C LEU A 333 -27.11 -0.07 5.99
N VAL A 334 -27.38 -0.98 5.07
CA VAL A 334 -27.11 -0.82 3.63
C VAL A 334 -28.38 -1.07 2.86
N ILE A 335 -28.63 -0.24 1.84
CA ILE A 335 -29.76 -0.33 0.94
C ILE A 335 -29.27 -0.23 -0.50
N PRO A 336 -29.94 -0.90 -1.47
CA PRO A 336 -29.64 -0.71 -2.88
C PRO A 336 -29.88 0.75 -3.32
N GLN A 337 -29.01 1.27 -4.19
CA GLN A 337 -29.17 2.64 -4.74
C GLN A 337 -30.52 2.84 -5.42
N SER A 338 -31.14 1.77 -5.97
CA SER A 338 -32.49 1.82 -6.57
C SER A 338 -33.61 2.17 -5.58
N ALA A 339 -33.36 2.10 -4.27
CA ALA A 339 -34.29 2.52 -3.23
C ALA A 339 -34.14 4.00 -2.84
N LEU A 340 -33.05 4.67 -3.29
CA LEU A 340 -32.80 6.07 -3.01
C LEU A 340 -33.61 6.98 -3.92
N LEU A 341 -34.23 8.00 -3.34
CA LEU A 341 -34.88 9.11 -4.02
C LEU A 341 -34.12 10.38 -3.69
N ILE A 342 -33.60 11.01 -4.73
CA ILE A 342 -32.85 12.27 -4.59
C ILE A 342 -33.63 13.35 -5.36
N ASP A 343 -34.19 14.29 -4.62
CA ASP A 343 -34.98 15.38 -5.21
C ASP A 343 -34.68 16.71 -4.48
N ALA A 344 -35.49 17.72 -4.77
CA ALA A 344 -35.39 19.05 -4.15
C ALA A 344 -35.57 19.04 -2.61
N ASN A 345 -36.16 18.00 -2.04
CA ASN A 345 -36.36 17.82 -0.61
C ASN A 345 -35.23 17.03 0.07
N GLY A 346 -34.17 16.69 -0.70
CA GLY A 346 -33.02 15.96 -0.21
C GLY A 346 -33.04 14.46 -0.54
N VAL A 347 -32.27 13.69 0.24
CA VAL A 347 -32.19 12.23 0.09
C VAL A 347 -33.25 11.57 0.96
N ARG A 348 -34.11 10.79 0.33
CA ARG A 348 -35.25 10.11 0.99
C ARG A 348 -35.36 8.68 0.48
N VAL A 349 -36.10 7.88 1.23
CA VAL A 349 -36.55 6.54 0.82
C VAL A 349 -38.07 6.46 0.89
N ALA A 350 -38.63 5.55 0.14
CA ALA A 350 -40.05 5.25 0.21
C ALA A 350 -40.27 3.98 1.03
N LEU A 351 -40.90 4.10 2.15
CA LEU A 351 -41.33 2.99 3.01
C LEU A 351 -42.68 2.48 2.54
N VAL A 352 -42.87 1.18 2.63
CA VAL A 352 -44.16 0.54 2.34
C VAL A 352 -44.66 -0.10 3.64
N ASP A 353 -45.78 0.40 4.13
CA ASP A 353 -46.42 -0.14 5.32
C ASP A 353 -47.14 -1.47 5.01
N ALA A 354 -47.56 -2.17 6.07
CA ALA A 354 -48.23 -3.48 5.97
C ALA A 354 -49.56 -3.43 5.18
N ASP A 355 -50.20 -2.26 5.09
CA ASP A 355 -51.41 -2.03 4.30
C ASP A 355 -51.15 -1.62 2.85
N GLY A 356 -49.90 -1.55 2.43
CA GLY A 356 -49.44 -1.14 1.10
C GLY A 356 -49.41 0.38 0.89
N THR A 357 -49.43 1.17 1.96
CA THR A 357 -49.33 2.65 1.86
C THR A 357 -47.86 3.07 1.83
N LEU A 358 -47.53 4.02 0.96
CA LEU A 358 -46.17 4.50 0.73
C LEU A 358 -45.92 5.80 1.53
N HIS A 359 -44.85 5.83 2.30
CA HIS A 359 -44.43 7.00 3.06
C HIS A 359 -42.97 7.37 2.74
N TYR A 360 -42.71 8.66 2.51
CA TYR A 360 -41.36 9.15 2.29
C TYR A 360 -40.69 9.52 3.61
N ARG A 361 -39.52 8.91 3.88
CA ARG A 361 -38.72 9.19 5.05
C ARG A 361 -37.36 9.77 4.64
N PRO A 362 -36.96 10.94 5.17
CA PRO A 362 -35.61 11.47 4.95
C PRO A 362 -34.58 10.59 5.66
N ILE A 363 -33.45 10.34 5.00
CA ILE A 363 -32.35 9.56 5.54
C ILE A 363 -31.03 10.31 5.37
N GLN A 364 -30.05 9.94 6.20
CA GLN A 364 -28.67 10.36 6.02
C GLN A 364 -27.86 9.21 5.44
N ILE A 365 -27.28 9.44 4.25
CA ILE A 365 -26.42 8.47 3.61
C ILE A 365 -24.97 8.66 4.05
N GLY A 366 -24.23 7.54 4.15
CA GLY A 366 -22.80 7.49 4.42
C GLY A 366 -22.00 7.24 3.14
N ARG A 367 -21.30 6.10 3.10
CA ARG A 367 -20.49 5.71 1.94
C ARG A 367 -21.36 5.14 0.83
N ASP A 368 -20.95 5.44 -0.39
CA ASP A 368 -21.49 4.86 -1.62
C ASP A 368 -20.58 3.68 -2.05
N TYR A 369 -21.18 2.49 -2.20
CA TYR A 369 -20.50 1.27 -2.65
C TYR A 369 -20.77 0.94 -4.13
N GLY A 370 -21.39 1.86 -4.87
CA GLY A 370 -21.74 1.70 -6.29
C GLY A 370 -23.13 1.09 -6.50
N ASN A 371 -23.38 -0.13 -6.05
CA ASN A 371 -24.73 -0.74 -6.13
C ASN A 371 -25.55 -0.49 -4.87
N ASP A 372 -24.90 -0.29 -3.74
CA ASP A 372 -25.50 -0.12 -2.43
C ASP A 372 -25.02 1.18 -1.79
N ALA A 373 -25.86 1.76 -0.95
CA ALA A 373 -25.54 2.95 -0.16
C ALA A 373 -25.67 2.66 1.33
N GLU A 374 -24.72 3.17 2.10
CA GLU A 374 -24.71 3.13 3.56
C GLU A 374 -25.72 4.14 4.12
N VAL A 375 -26.50 3.73 5.11
CA VAL A 375 -27.45 4.61 5.81
C VAL A 375 -26.97 4.81 7.25
N LEU A 376 -26.68 6.07 7.60
CA LEU A 376 -26.20 6.46 8.90
C LEU A 376 -27.35 6.66 9.91
N SER A 377 -28.51 7.14 9.43
CA SER A 377 -29.69 7.36 10.27
C SER A 377 -30.97 7.42 9.45
N GLY A 378 -32.09 7.12 10.09
CA GLY A 378 -33.42 7.25 9.50
C GLY A 378 -34.08 5.94 9.06
N LEU A 379 -33.40 4.77 9.24
CA LEU A 379 -33.96 3.46 8.91
C LEU A 379 -33.74 2.44 10.02
N ASP A 380 -34.65 1.49 10.09
CA ASP A 380 -34.56 0.29 10.92
C ASP A 380 -34.46 -0.97 10.05
N THR A 381 -33.96 -2.06 10.60
CA THR A 381 -33.83 -3.36 9.91
C THR A 381 -35.16 -3.98 9.50
N THR A 382 -36.25 -3.55 10.14
CA THR A 382 -37.62 -4.05 9.91
C THR A 382 -38.36 -3.26 8.82
N ASP A 383 -37.79 -2.12 8.39
CA ASP A 383 -38.41 -1.29 7.36
C ASP A 383 -38.44 -2.01 6.01
N VAL A 384 -39.51 -1.77 5.23
CA VAL A 384 -39.65 -2.29 3.86
C VAL A 384 -39.60 -1.12 2.91
N LEU A 385 -38.62 -1.12 2.02
CA LEU A 385 -38.36 -0.02 1.07
C LEU A 385 -38.89 -0.37 -0.31
N ALA A 386 -39.54 0.58 -0.96
CA ALA A 386 -39.88 0.43 -2.38
C ALA A 386 -38.67 0.78 -3.27
N THR A 387 -38.45 -0.01 -4.31
CA THR A 387 -37.40 0.21 -5.31
C THR A 387 -38.00 0.45 -6.69
N GLY A 388 -37.28 1.21 -7.53
CA GLY A 388 -37.70 1.47 -8.92
C GLY A 388 -38.93 2.38 -9.03
N LEU A 389 -39.15 3.22 -8.04
CA LEU A 389 -40.27 4.19 -8.06
C LEU A 389 -40.12 5.19 -9.21
N SER A 390 -41.22 5.37 -9.96
CA SER A 390 -41.33 6.54 -10.86
C SER A 390 -41.58 7.82 -10.03
N ALA A 391 -40.96 8.92 -10.43
CA ALA A 391 -40.95 10.21 -9.72
C ALA A 391 -42.34 10.84 -9.40
N ASN A 392 -43.42 10.23 -9.83
CA ASN A 392 -44.77 10.81 -9.78
C ASN A 392 -45.71 10.14 -8.75
N ILE A 393 -45.22 9.24 -7.91
CA ILE A 393 -46.07 8.61 -6.87
C ILE A 393 -46.12 9.57 -5.68
N ALA A 394 -47.33 9.99 -5.30
CA ALA A 394 -47.54 10.89 -4.18
C ALA A 394 -47.43 10.15 -2.83
N GLU A 395 -47.04 10.87 -1.78
CA GLU A 395 -47.07 10.37 -0.41
C GLU A 395 -48.50 9.94 -0.03
N GLY A 396 -48.62 8.82 0.70
CA GLY A 396 -49.92 8.23 1.07
C GLY A 396 -50.58 7.41 -0.04
N SER A 397 -49.95 7.25 -1.21
CA SER A 397 -50.47 6.41 -2.29
C SER A 397 -50.39 4.95 -1.90
N ARG A 398 -51.45 4.19 -2.26
CA ARG A 398 -51.39 2.72 -2.18
C ARG A 398 -50.62 2.13 -3.35
N VAL A 399 -49.79 1.19 -3.06
CA VAL A 399 -48.97 0.46 -4.05
C VAL A 399 -49.22 -1.04 -3.94
N GLU A 400 -49.09 -1.75 -5.03
CA GLU A 400 -49.12 -3.20 -5.06
C GLU A 400 -47.67 -3.74 -5.05
N ILE A 401 -47.38 -4.56 -4.08
CA ILE A 401 -46.03 -5.16 -3.95
C ILE A 401 -45.86 -6.22 -5.03
N ALA A 402 -44.89 -6.04 -5.91
CA ALA A 402 -44.55 -7.05 -6.91
C ALA A 402 -44.08 -8.33 -6.21
N LYS A 403 -44.72 -9.45 -6.56
CA LYS A 403 -44.27 -10.75 -6.06
C LYS A 403 -42.83 -10.97 -6.52
N PRO A 404 -41.87 -11.34 -5.63
CA PRO A 404 -40.48 -11.48 -6.02
C PRO A 404 -40.36 -12.43 -7.21
N ALA A 405 -39.79 -11.93 -8.31
CA ALA A 405 -39.46 -12.79 -9.44
C ALA A 405 -38.42 -13.81 -8.96
N ASN A 406 -38.74 -15.08 -9.08
CA ASN A 406 -37.86 -16.18 -8.69
C ASN A 406 -36.56 -16.09 -9.53
N PRO A 407 -35.36 -15.88 -8.93
CA PRO A 407 -34.11 -15.69 -9.69
C PRO A 407 -33.60 -16.97 -10.38
N ALA A 408 -34.34 -18.08 -10.32
CA ALA A 408 -33.92 -19.38 -10.83
C ALA A 408 -34.19 -19.66 -12.33
N ALA A 409 -34.72 -18.68 -13.11
CA ALA A 409 -35.07 -18.91 -14.53
C ALA A 409 -34.11 -18.30 -15.58
N GLY A 410 -32.98 -17.69 -15.17
CA GLY A 410 -32.07 -16.95 -16.07
C GLY A 410 -30.67 -17.54 -16.28
N ALA A 411 -30.33 -18.66 -15.65
CA ALA A 411 -29.00 -19.26 -15.79
C ALA A 411 -29.04 -20.55 -16.60
N ALA A 412 -29.22 -20.44 -17.92
CA ALA A 412 -28.92 -21.54 -18.85
C ALA A 412 -28.44 -21.00 -20.20
N LYS A 413 -27.12 -21.23 -20.40
CA LYS A 413 -26.39 -21.44 -21.67
C LYS A 413 -25.79 -20.24 -22.42
N PRO A 414 -24.68 -20.62 -23.12
CA PRO A 414 -23.46 -21.38 -22.75
C PRO A 414 -22.24 -20.52 -22.75
#